data_ef7f69f88ccaa75acddbb9140a41ee15
#
_entry.id   ef7f69f88ccaa75acddbb9140a41ee15
#
_cell.length_a   1.000
_cell.length_b   1.000
_cell.length_c   1.000
_cell.angle_alpha   90.00
_cell.angle_beta   90.00
_cell.angle_gamma   90.00
#
_symmetry.space_group_name_H-M   'P 1'
#
loop_
_entity.id
_entity.type
_entity.pdbx_description
1 polymer ?
#
loop_
_entity_poly.entity_id
_entity_poly.type
_entity_poly.pdbx_seq_one_letter_code
_entity_poly.pdbx_strand_id
1 'polypeptide(L)'
;DAGFDTVIEDDDAIRPTLGLDVARFGSDENVLYINRGGRGRVIDKWSKLDLIETARRVHTHAQRLVADVINVDVNGVGGGVVDALLRLDEFSDAVYSVGAINNSHGSPDSARWTNARAWHYDTFRELLANGQLDLDYEDHQLREEMISQTYRFSQRGSITMTSKDEM
;
A
#
# COMPACT_ATOMS: atom_id res chain seq x y z
N ASP A 1 5.42 18.27 2.36
CA ASP A 1 4.00 18.48 2.74
C ASP A 1 3.01 18.47 1.54
N ALA A 2 3.51 18.47 0.28
CA ALA A 2 2.66 18.66 -0.91
C ALA A 2 1.38 17.78 -0.94
N GLY A 3 1.48 16.48 -0.62
CA GLY A 3 0.32 15.59 -0.67
C GLY A 3 -0.67 15.76 0.48
N PHE A 4 -0.25 16.37 1.59
CA PHE A 4 -1.12 16.68 2.72
C PHE A 4 -1.82 18.04 2.59
N ASP A 5 -1.32 18.89 1.69
CA ASP A 5 -1.90 20.20 1.37
C ASP A 5 -2.74 20.14 0.08
N THR A 6 -2.71 19.01 -0.64
CA THR A 6 -3.50 18.79 -1.86
C THR A 6 -4.90 18.33 -1.49
N VAL A 7 -5.91 18.86 -2.15
CA VAL A 7 -7.31 18.42 -2.02
C VAL A 7 -7.78 17.88 -3.35
N ILE A 8 -8.19 16.61 -3.36
CA ILE A 8 -8.82 15.94 -4.49
C ILE A 8 -10.26 15.61 -4.09
N GLU A 9 -11.23 16.04 -4.90
CA GLU A 9 -12.63 15.69 -4.66
C GLU A 9 -12.85 14.18 -4.79
N ASP A 10 -13.68 13.63 -3.91
CA ASP A 10 -14.05 12.22 -3.96
C ASP A 10 -15.02 12.01 -5.14
N ASP A 11 -14.69 11.06 -6.00
CA ASP A 11 -15.50 10.68 -7.15
C ASP A 11 -15.91 9.20 -7.05
N ASP A 12 -17.14 8.97 -6.64
CA ASP A 12 -17.68 7.62 -6.47
C ASP A 12 -17.79 6.82 -7.79
N ALA A 13 -17.66 7.46 -8.96
CA ALA A 13 -17.58 6.77 -10.23
C ALA A 13 -16.23 6.05 -10.44
N ILE A 14 -15.19 6.46 -9.71
CA ILE A 14 -13.87 5.82 -9.74
C ILE A 14 -13.87 4.63 -8.78
N ARG A 15 -13.64 3.42 -9.30
CA ARG A 15 -13.45 2.23 -8.46
C ARG A 15 -12.13 2.34 -7.70
N PRO A 16 -12.14 2.15 -6.37
CA PRO A 16 -10.94 2.33 -5.58
C PRO A 16 -9.98 1.14 -5.69
N THR A 17 -8.71 1.42 -5.44
CA THR A 17 -7.69 0.43 -5.12
C THR A 17 -7.51 0.37 -3.60
N LEU A 18 -7.43 -0.84 -3.05
CA LEU A 18 -7.11 -1.06 -1.64
C LEU A 18 -5.66 -1.49 -1.48
N GLY A 19 -5.01 -1.02 -0.43
CA GLY A 19 -3.68 -1.44 0.00
C GLY A 19 -3.75 -2.05 1.40
N LEU A 20 -3.18 -3.23 1.58
CA LEU A 20 -3.13 -3.92 2.86
C LEU A 20 -1.68 -4.14 3.31
N ASP A 21 -1.35 -3.58 4.47
CA ASP A 21 -0.16 -3.95 5.23
C ASP A 21 -0.56 -4.98 6.30
N VAL A 22 0.07 -6.16 6.25
CA VAL A 22 -0.26 -7.29 7.13
C VAL A 22 0.75 -7.39 8.26
N ALA A 23 0.28 -7.18 9.49
CA ALA A 23 1.08 -7.37 10.69
C ALA A 23 1.52 -8.83 10.88
N ARG A 24 2.78 -9.02 11.28
CA ARG A 24 3.32 -10.37 11.45
C ARG A 24 2.75 -11.11 12.65
N PHE A 25 2.84 -10.54 13.83
CA PHE A 25 2.36 -11.12 15.11
C PHE A 25 2.34 -10.08 16.23
N GLY A 26 1.52 -10.30 17.26
CA GLY A 26 1.57 -9.55 18.53
C GLY A 26 0.72 -8.29 18.55
N SER A 27 1.34 -7.17 18.92
CA SER A 27 0.66 -5.87 19.09
C SER A 27 0.58 -5.06 17.80
N ASP A 28 1.26 -5.50 16.72
CA ASP A 28 1.26 -4.78 15.46
C ASP A 28 -0.12 -4.80 14.82
N GLU A 29 -0.46 -3.71 14.14
CA GLU A 29 -1.77 -3.55 13.51
C GLU A 29 -1.69 -3.83 12.02
N ASN A 30 -2.69 -4.55 11.50
CA ASN A 30 -2.97 -4.55 10.07
C ASN A 30 -3.58 -3.21 9.70
N VAL A 31 -3.19 -2.65 8.57
CA VAL A 31 -3.70 -1.38 8.08
C VAL A 31 -4.29 -1.57 6.70
N LEU A 32 -5.56 -1.19 6.53
CA LEU A 32 -6.23 -1.18 5.24
C LEU A 32 -6.38 0.27 4.76
N TYR A 33 -5.81 0.53 3.60
CA TYR A 33 -5.77 1.82 2.96
C TYR A 33 -6.60 1.82 1.67
N ILE A 34 -7.31 2.90 1.40
CA ILE A 34 -8.02 3.13 0.14
C ILE A 34 -7.33 4.23 -0.66
N ASN A 35 -7.21 4.04 -1.98
CA ASN A 35 -6.92 5.10 -2.91
C ASN A 35 -8.02 5.17 -3.97
N ARG A 36 -8.61 6.36 -4.14
CA ARG A 36 -9.62 6.63 -5.16
C ARG A 36 -9.23 7.89 -5.93
N GLY A 37 -8.76 7.71 -7.17
CA GLY A 37 -8.38 8.85 -8.02
C GLY A 37 -7.26 9.74 -7.46
N GLY A 38 -6.35 9.19 -6.63
CA GLY A 38 -5.30 9.93 -5.95
C GLY A 38 -5.64 10.36 -4.51
N ARG A 39 -6.91 10.26 -4.09
CA ARG A 39 -7.32 10.49 -2.71
C ARG A 39 -7.10 9.24 -1.88
N GLY A 40 -6.19 9.32 -0.92
CA GLY A 40 -5.76 8.21 -0.07
C GLY A 40 -6.17 8.38 1.39
N ARG A 41 -6.74 7.31 2.00
CA ARG A 41 -7.16 7.31 3.42
C ARG A 41 -6.98 5.94 4.03
N VAL A 42 -6.67 5.88 5.32
CA VAL A 42 -6.82 4.66 6.12
C VAL A 42 -8.31 4.45 6.38
N ILE A 43 -8.82 3.26 6.07
CA ILE A 43 -10.24 2.95 6.25
C ILE A 43 -10.48 1.94 7.36
N ASP A 44 -9.45 1.20 7.74
CA ASP A 44 -9.56 0.22 8.83
C ASP A 44 -8.19 -0.12 9.42
N LYS A 45 -8.16 -0.38 10.74
CA LYS A 45 -6.99 -0.89 11.47
C LYS A 45 -7.46 -1.99 12.43
N TRP A 46 -6.71 -3.08 12.51
CA TRP A 46 -7.00 -4.17 13.45
C TRP A 46 -5.77 -4.99 13.79
N SER A 47 -5.83 -5.66 14.92
CA SER A 47 -4.82 -6.61 15.39
C SER A 47 -5.48 -7.92 15.82
N LYS A 48 -4.67 -8.94 16.07
CA LYS A 48 -5.08 -10.23 16.71
C LYS A 48 -6.08 -11.08 15.90
N LEU A 49 -6.25 -10.85 14.62
CA LEU A 49 -6.98 -11.74 13.73
C LEU A 49 -6.01 -12.71 13.04
N ASP A 50 -6.49 -13.91 12.72
CA ASP A 50 -5.73 -14.80 11.84
C ASP A 50 -5.78 -14.34 10.37
N LEU A 51 -5.02 -15.01 9.50
CA LEU A 51 -4.91 -14.62 8.10
C LEU A 51 -6.22 -14.79 7.32
N ILE A 52 -7.05 -15.78 7.71
CA ILE A 52 -8.32 -16.05 7.05
C ILE A 52 -9.35 -15.00 7.47
N GLU A 53 -9.41 -14.66 8.75
CA GLU A 53 -10.28 -13.62 9.28
C GLU A 53 -9.87 -12.24 8.73
N THR A 54 -8.56 -11.98 8.62
CA THR A 54 -8.02 -10.78 7.96
C THR A 54 -8.49 -10.71 6.49
N ALA A 55 -8.37 -11.80 5.73
CA ALA A 55 -8.82 -11.84 4.34
C ALA A 55 -10.34 -11.61 4.22
N ARG A 56 -11.16 -12.20 5.09
CA ARG A 56 -12.61 -11.99 5.11
C ARG A 56 -12.99 -10.54 5.39
N ARG A 57 -12.26 -9.89 6.32
CA ARG A 57 -12.47 -8.48 6.65
C ARG A 57 -12.17 -7.59 5.44
N VAL A 58 -11.03 -7.79 4.80
CA VAL A 58 -10.63 -7.07 3.58
C VAL A 58 -11.61 -7.31 2.43
N HIS A 59 -12.02 -8.57 2.20
CA HIS A 59 -13.01 -8.94 1.21
C HIS A 59 -14.34 -8.19 1.42
N THR A 60 -14.81 -8.11 2.66
CA THR A 60 -16.04 -7.37 3.00
C THR A 60 -15.92 -5.88 2.65
N HIS A 61 -14.77 -5.26 2.93
CA HIS A 61 -14.52 -3.88 2.52
C HIS A 61 -14.48 -3.73 1.00
N ALA A 62 -13.79 -4.64 0.31
CA ALA A 62 -13.66 -4.61 -1.15
C ALA A 62 -15.02 -4.73 -1.86
N GLN A 63 -15.89 -5.63 -1.40
CA GLN A 63 -17.25 -5.77 -1.92
C GLN A 63 -18.07 -4.50 -1.69
N ARG A 64 -18.08 -3.98 -0.44
CA ARG A 64 -18.85 -2.78 -0.10
C ARG A 64 -18.44 -1.55 -0.89
N LEU A 65 -17.14 -1.41 -1.18
CA LEU A 65 -16.56 -0.28 -1.89
C LEU A 65 -16.52 -0.48 -3.40
N VAL A 66 -16.90 -1.67 -3.89
CA VAL A 66 -16.76 -2.08 -5.30
C VAL A 66 -15.31 -1.87 -5.77
N ALA A 67 -14.35 -2.33 -4.96
CA ALA A 67 -12.93 -2.14 -5.25
C ALA A 67 -12.52 -2.82 -6.57
N ASP A 68 -11.53 -2.26 -7.24
CA ASP A 68 -10.98 -2.81 -8.48
C ASP A 68 -9.80 -3.75 -8.21
N VAL A 69 -8.95 -3.35 -7.27
CA VAL A 69 -7.74 -4.09 -6.91
C VAL A 69 -7.53 -4.08 -5.40
N ILE A 70 -7.05 -5.20 -4.85
CA ILE A 70 -6.49 -5.29 -3.50
C ILE A 70 -5.01 -5.62 -3.63
N ASN A 71 -4.14 -4.68 -3.26
CA ASN A 71 -2.70 -4.88 -3.18
C ASN A 71 -2.31 -5.25 -1.75
N VAL A 72 -1.61 -6.39 -1.58
CA VAL A 72 -1.16 -6.90 -0.29
C VAL A 72 0.36 -6.90 -0.23
N ASP A 73 0.96 -6.30 0.80
CA ASP A 73 2.40 -6.45 1.04
C ASP A 73 2.70 -7.88 1.51
N VAL A 74 3.49 -8.59 0.70
CA VAL A 74 3.86 -9.99 0.95
C VAL A 74 5.28 -10.17 1.51
N ASN A 75 5.96 -9.10 1.89
CA ASN A 75 7.30 -9.17 2.50
C ASN A 75 7.30 -9.78 3.92
N GLY A 76 6.24 -10.41 4.32
CA GLY A 76 6.05 -11.08 5.60
C GLY A 76 5.06 -12.22 5.49
N VAL A 77 3.98 -12.14 6.26
CA VAL A 77 2.91 -13.15 6.31
C VAL A 77 1.78 -12.89 5.30
N GLY A 78 1.82 -11.78 4.58
CA GLY A 78 0.77 -11.35 3.65
C GLY A 78 0.46 -12.34 2.53
N GLY A 79 1.40 -13.24 2.17
CA GLY A 79 1.16 -14.28 1.19
C GLY A 79 -0.03 -15.19 1.53
N GLY A 80 -0.20 -15.54 2.81
CA GLY A 80 -1.35 -16.32 3.27
C GLY A 80 -2.68 -15.57 3.16
N VAL A 81 -2.66 -14.24 3.27
CA VAL A 81 -3.85 -13.40 3.04
C VAL A 81 -4.19 -13.37 1.55
N VAL A 82 -3.20 -13.28 0.67
CA VAL A 82 -3.40 -13.35 -0.80
C VAL A 82 -4.08 -14.66 -1.18
N ASP A 83 -3.56 -15.81 -0.70
CA ASP A 83 -4.15 -17.12 -0.98
C ASP A 83 -5.59 -17.21 -0.48
N ALA A 84 -5.88 -16.66 0.70
CA ALA A 84 -7.22 -16.65 1.26
C ALA A 84 -8.18 -15.74 0.47
N LEU A 85 -7.73 -14.56 0.03
CA LEU A 85 -8.51 -13.64 -0.80
C LEU A 85 -8.88 -14.24 -2.15
N LEU A 86 -7.92 -14.89 -2.82
CA LEU A 86 -8.15 -15.57 -4.09
C LEU A 86 -9.21 -16.69 -3.96
N ARG A 87 -9.21 -17.44 -2.85
CA ARG A 87 -10.24 -18.44 -2.59
C ARG A 87 -11.61 -17.84 -2.32
N LEU A 88 -11.67 -16.71 -1.61
CA LEU A 88 -12.94 -16.01 -1.35
C LEU A 88 -13.55 -15.45 -2.64
N ASP A 89 -12.71 -14.96 -3.56
CA ASP A 89 -13.13 -14.46 -4.87
C ASP A 89 -13.74 -15.56 -5.74
N GLU A 90 -13.19 -16.78 -5.72
CA GLU A 90 -13.73 -17.95 -6.43
C GLU A 90 -15.18 -18.32 -6.02
N PHE A 91 -15.59 -17.97 -4.79
CA PHE A 91 -16.90 -18.32 -4.22
C PHE A 91 -17.85 -17.13 -4.10
N SER A 92 -17.46 -15.96 -4.57
CA SER A 92 -18.24 -14.73 -4.49
C SER A 92 -18.37 -14.10 -5.88
N ASP A 93 -19.43 -13.32 -6.08
CA ASP A 93 -19.58 -12.46 -7.26
C ASP A 93 -18.73 -11.18 -7.16
N ALA A 94 -17.70 -11.19 -6.32
CA ALA A 94 -16.81 -10.04 -6.15
C ALA A 94 -15.87 -9.91 -7.35
N VAL A 95 -15.86 -8.75 -7.97
CA VAL A 95 -15.08 -8.45 -9.16
C VAL A 95 -13.94 -7.51 -8.77
N TYR A 96 -12.94 -8.05 -8.08
CA TYR A 96 -11.67 -7.35 -7.84
C TYR A 96 -10.50 -8.27 -8.21
N SER A 97 -9.34 -7.69 -8.50
CA SER A 97 -8.10 -8.45 -8.64
C SER A 97 -7.25 -8.37 -7.36
N VAL A 98 -6.40 -9.37 -7.13
CA VAL A 98 -5.47 -9.38 -5.99
C VAL A 98 -4.04 -9.27 -6.48
N GLY A 99 -3.33 -8.23 -6.03
CA GLY A 99 -1.92 -7.99 -6.28
C GLY A 99 -1.06 -8.35 -5.07
N ALA A 100 -0.05 -9.20 -5.28
CA ALA A 100 0.98 -9.49 -4.28
C ALA A 100 2.16 -8.53 -4.49
N ILE A 101 2.37 -7.60 -3.56
CA ILE A 101 3.44 -6.60 -3.66
C ILE A 101 4.65 -7.08 -2.88
N ASN A 102 5.74 -7.38 -3.59
CA ASN A 102 7.01 -7.75 -2.97
C ASN A 102 8.06 -6.66 -3.22
N ASN A 103 8.32 -5.90 -2.18
CA ASN A 103 9.25 -4.76 -2.21
C ASN A 103 10.72 -5.17 -2.43
N SER A 104 11.05 -6.47 -2.25
CA SER A 104 12.40 -7.01 -2.49
C SER A 104 12.64 -7.43 -3.94
N HIS A 105 11.60 -7.55 -4.76
CA HIS A 105 11.73 -7.88 -6.17
C HIS A 105 12.45 -6.79 -6.96
N GLY A 106 12.90 -7.13 -8.19
CA GLY A 106 13.50 -6.18 -9.10
C GLY A 106 12.54 -5.05 -9.49
N SER A 107 13.10 -3.89 -9.78
CA SER A 107 12.36 -2.76 -10.32
C SER A 107 12.14 -2.92 -11.84
N PRO A 108 11.18 -2.19 -12.44
CA PRO A 108 10.98 -2.18 -13.89
C PRO A 108 12.17 -1.60 -14.66
N ASP A 109 12.99 -0.77 -14.00
CA ASP A 109 14.22 -0.20 -14.56
C ASP A 109 15.35 -0.26 -13.51
N SER A 110 16.20 -1.26 -13.63
CA SER A 110 17.33 -1.48 -12.71
C SER A 110 18.45 -0.43 -12.84
N ALA A 111 18.48 0.34 -13.90
CA ALA A 111 19.41 1.45 -14.04
C ALA A 111 18.98 2.64 -13.15
N ARG A 112 17.68 2.83 -12.97
CA ARG A 112 17.13 3.91 -12.16
C ARG A 112 16.89 3.50 -10.70
N TRP A 113 16.39 2.29 -10.43
CA TRP A 113 16.04 1.82 -9.08
C TRP A 113 16.61 0.44 -8.78
N THR A 114 17.18 0.26 -7.61
CA THR A 114 17.80 -1.02 -7.23
C THR A 114 16.81 -2.16 -7.00
N ASN A 115 15.57 -1.84 -6.60
CA ASN A 115 14.49 -2.82 -6.35
C ASN A 115 13.11 -2.15 -6.42
N ALA A 116 12.06 -2.95 -6.26
CA ALA A 116 10.68 -2.48 -6.28
C ALA A 116 10.38 -1.45 -5.17
N ARG A 117 10.98 -1.61 -3.98
CA ARG A 117 10.82 -0.63 -2.88
C ARG A 117 11.30 0.76 -3.32
N ALA A 118 12.49 0.85 -3.91
CA ALA A 118 13.04 2.13 -4.37
C ALA A 118 12.17 2.75 -5.48
N TRP A 119 11.67 1.93 -6.40
CA TRP A 119 10.74 2.36 -7.43
C TRP A 119 9.43 2.90 -6.84
N HIS A 120 8.78 2.18 -5.92
CA HIS A 120 7.53 2.61 -5.29
C HIS A 120 7.69 3.94 -4.55
N TYR A 121 8.72 4.07 -3.72
CA TYR A 121 8.96 5.31 -2.98
C TYR A 121 9.29 6.50 -3.87
N ASP A 122 10.09 6.32 -4.93
CA ASP A 122 10.41 7.41 -5.86
C ASP A 122 9.20 7.82 -6.68
N THR A 123 8.40 6.84 -7.16
CA THR A 123 7.13 7.11 -7.86
C THR A 123 6.14 7.85 -6.94
N PHE A 124 6.02 7.41 -5.69
CA PHE A 124 5.15 8.05 -4.71
C PHE A 124 5.58 9.51 -4.44
N ARG A 125 6.88 9.75 -4.31
CA ARG A 125 7.45 11.09 -4.17
C ARG A 125 7.14 11.98 -5.39
N GLU A 126 7.22 11.43 -6.60
CA GLU A 126 6.88 12.16 -7.83
C GLU A 126 5.38 12.52 -7.87
N LEU A 127 4.50 11.59 -7.50
CA LEU A 127 3.06 11.84 -7.42
C LEU A 127 2.72 12.95 -6.41
N LEU A 128 3.37 12.94 -5.24
CA LEU A 128 3.23 14.00 -4.23
C LEU A 128 3.70 15.35 -4.77
N ALA A 129 4.89 15.39 -5.38
CA ALA A 129 5.47 16.62 -5.91
C ALA A 129 4.62 17.25 -7.03
N ASN A 130 3.89 16.43 -7.76
CA ASN A 130 3.00 16.85 -8.85
C ASN A 130 1.56 17.17 -8.39
N GLY A 131 1.27 17.11 -7.07
CA GLY A 131 -0.08 17.35 -6.54
C GLY A 131 -1.12 16.31 -6.99
N GLN A 132 -0.68 15.07 -7.27
CA GLN A 132 -1.53 13.97 -7.74
C GLN A 132 -2.03 13.07 -6.61
N LEU A 133 -1.65 13.38 -5.36
CA LEU A 133 -2.10 12.66 -4.16
C LEU A 133 -2.67 13.64 -3.14
N ASP A 134 -3.82 13.27 -2.60
CA ASP A 134 -4.47 13.88 -1.45
C ASP A 134 -4.41 12.86 -0.30
N LEU A 135 -3.58 13.12 0.70
CA LEU A 135 -3.41 12.27 1.87
C LEU A 135 -4.12 12.88 3.07
N ASP A 136 -4.46 12.04 4.04
CA ASP A 136 -5.13 12.50 5.26
C ASP A 136 -4.22 13.44 6.06
N TYR A 137 -4.62 14.70 6.17
CA TYR A 137 -3.89 15.70 6.92
C TYR A 137 -3.72 15.32 8.40
N GLU A 138 -4.68 14.61 8.96
CA GLU A 138 -4.67 14.17 10.38
C GLU A 138 -3.87 12.87 10.60
N ASP A 139 -3.45 12.18 9.54
CA ASP A 139 -2.60 10.99 9.67
C ASP A 139 -1.13 11.37 9.91
N HIS A 140 -0.88 11.84 11.15
CA HIS A 140 0.47 12.23 11.58
C HIS A 140 1.46 11.06 11.54
N GLN A 141 1.00 9.82 11.79
CA GLN A 141 1.85 8.63 11.74
C GLN A 141 2.36 8.40 10.32
N LEU A 142 1.47 8.39 9.33
CA LEU A 142 1.85 8.25 7.92
C LEU A 142 2.84 9.35 7.51
N ARG A 143 2.55 10.59 7.91
CA ARG A 143 3.42 11.74 7.61
C ARG A 143 4.82 11.57 8.19
N GLU A 144 4.95 11.19 9.45
CA GLU A 144 6.24 10.97 10.11
C GLU A 144 7.00 9.81 9.46
N GLU A 145 6.34 8.69 9.18
CA GLU A 145 6.92 7.54 8.51
C GLU A 145 7.44 7.89 7.12
N MET A 146 6.70 8.70 6.37
CA MET A 146 7.12 9.14 5.04
C MET A 146 8.33 10.08 5.08
N ILE A 147 8.34 11.05 5.99
CA ILE A 147 9.46 12.01 6.16
C ILE A 147 10.73 11.29 6.63
N SER A 148 10.59 10.23 7.41
CA SER A 148 11.72 9.44 7.87
C SER A 148 12.42 8.64 6.76
N GLN A 149 11.76 8.41 5.63
CA GLN A 149 12.35 7.63 4.55
C GLN A 149 13.44 8.42 3.84
N THR A 150 14.62 7.81 3.77
CA THR A 150 15.78 8.38 3.08
C THR A 150 16.27 7.46 1.96
N TYR A 151 16.97 8.02 0.99
CA TYR A 151 17.55 7.26 -0.11
C TYR A 151 18.99 7.67 -0.36
N ARG A 152 19.73 6.80 -1.00
CA ARG A 152 21.11 7.05 -1.49
C ARG A 152 21.24 6.59 -2.93
N PHE A 153 22.26 7.05 -3.60
CA PHE A 153 22.63 6.52 -4.91
C PHE A 153 23.62 5.35 -4.73
N SER A 154 23.37 4.26 -5.43
CA SER A 154 24.30 3.15 -5.53
C SER A 154 25.57 3.57 -6.28
N GLN A 155 26.61 2.72 -6.27
CA GLN A 155 27.82 2.96 -7.08
C GLN A 155 27.53 3.09 -8.59
N ARG A 156 26.41 2.55 -9.05
CA ARG A 156 25.96 2.64 -10.47
C ARG A 156 25.02 3.81 -10.73
N GLY A 157 24.76 4.64 -9.72
CA GLY A 157 23.88 5.81 -9.83
C GLY A 157 22.38 5.51 -9.66
N SER A 158 21.99 4.27 -9.41
CA SER A 158 20.58 3.92 -9.16
C SER A 158 20.13 4.27 -7.75
N ILE A 159 18.85 4.62 -7.58
CA ILE A 159 18.24 4.95 -6.28
C ILE A 159 18.11 3.68 -5.44
N THR A 160 18.54 3.76 -4.18
CA THR A 160 18.41 2.73 -3.15
C THR A 160 17.80 3.35 -1.90
N MET A 161 16.75 2.74 -1.35
CA MET A 161 16.21 3.18 -0.05
C MET A 161 17.14 2.76 1.08
N THR A 162 17.34 3.64 2.05
CA THR A 162 18.08 3.32 3.28
C THR A 162 17.30 2.27 4.08
N SER A 163 17.98 1.30 4.66
CA SER A 163 17.34 0.28 5.49
C SER A 163 16.90 0.85 6.84
N LYS A 164 15.88 0.23 7.47
CA LYS A 164 15.45 0.65 8.82
C LYS A 164 16.54 0.49 9.87
N ASP A 165 17.49 -0.43 9.65
CA ASP A 165 18.62 -0.68 10.55
C ASP A 165 19.76 0.34 10.40
N GLU A 166 19.72 1.16 9.35
CA GLU A 166 20.71 2.22 9.06
C GLU A 166 20.17 3.63 9.39
N MET A 167 18.91 3.73 9.82
CA MET A 167 18.26 4.97 10.26
C MET A 167 18.25 5.07 11.78
#